data_d2086e85f4035855f238052f4bfaed17
#
_entry.id   d2086e85f4035855f238052f4bfaed17
#
_cell.length_a   1.000
_cell.length_b   1.000
_cell.length_c   1.000
_cell.angle_alpha   90.00
_cell.angle_beta   90.00
_cell.angle_gamma   90.00
#
_symmetry.space_group_name_H-M   'P 1'
#
loop_
_entity.id
_entity.type
_entity.pdbx_description
1 polymer ?
#
loop_
_entity_poly.entity_id
_entity_poly.type
_entity_poly.pdbx_seq_one_letter_code
_entity_poly.pdbx_strand_id
1 'polypeptide(L)'
;METKAFCKWQNAFLHCRASGGIAGAGARARGQGGMIMYDLDLLEHTDTVNELLARYGVKFGIYKNNTFKEQLFPFDAIPRIIERAEFDYLERGLKQRVVALNLFLKDIYSKKSIVKDRVVPEDFIFASSGYMAECEGVTPPKDIYSHISGIDLVQGKDKSWYVLEDNLRVPSGASYPMIARELCRRSSPLTFQNHKLEDNRNYAKLLRRTMDHVNVGGHTVILTPGRYNAAYFEHSYLAEKTGAHLVNGSELRVKDDKLYYVNYNGELERVGAVYRRISDEYLDPMNFNPESVIGIPHIYDVFRKGNVALLNAPGNGIADDKGIYYFVPKMIQYYLGEEPILHNAPTYLPFYEEDMKYVLENFDKLVLKDVAEAGGYGVVFGSSLTAQQKEDFIALLKKEPRRFIAQEVIDFLDIDILEGSETLPRKADLRAFVLMADGPLVWRSGLTRFSRNPDSFIVNSSQGGGFKDTWVLSQ
;
A
#
# COMPACT_ATOMS: atom_id res chain seq x y z
N MET A 1 15.00 15.38 -26.21
CA MET A 1 15.09 16.75 -25.64
C MET A 1 14.89 16.78 -24.11
N GLU A 2 14.54 15.67 -23.46
CA GLU A 2 14.21 15.64 -22.03
C GLU A 2 15.39 15.39 -21.08
N THR A 3 16.50 14.89 -21.56
CA THR A 3 17.70 14.65 -20.75
C THR A 3 18.47 15.93 -20.36
N LYS A 4 18.19 17.05 -21.00
CA LYS A 4 18.82 18.35 -20.67
C LYS A 4 18.12 19.13 -19.53
N ALA A 5 16.89 18.76 -19.17
CA ALA A 5 16.19 19.38 -18.05
C ALA A 5 16.73 18.92 -16.69
N PHE A 6 17.17 17.68 -16.60
CA PHE A 6 17.66 17.08 -15.35
C PHE A 6 19.00 17.64 -14.88
N CYS A 7 19.93 17.96 -15.80
CA CYS A 7 21.22 18.57 -15.47
C CYS A 7 21.16 20.04 -15.00
N LYS A 8 20.07 20.75 -15.25
CA LYS A 8 19.89 22.13 -14.78
C LYS A 8 19.56 22.24 -13.30
N TRP A 9 19.14 21.16 -12.67
CA TRP A 9 18.65 21.14 -11.29
C TRP A 9 19.76 20.98 -10.24
N GLN A 10 20.92 20.47 -10.61
CA GLN A 10 22.06 20.37 -9.67
C GLN A 10 22.66 21.74 -9.27
N ASN A 11 22.48 22.79 -10.07
CA ASN A 11 23.06 24.11 -9.83
C ASN A 11 22.15 25.07 -9.03
N ALA A 12 20.90 24.72 -8.74
CA ALA A 12 19.99 25.56 -7.94
C ALA A 12 20.27 25.50 -6.43
N PHE A 13 21.06 24.55 -5.97
CA PHE A 13 21.34 24.33 -4.55
C PHE A 13 22.39 25.28 -3.93
N LEU A 14 23.05 26.11 -4.73
CA LEU A 14 24.19 26.92 -4.25
C LEU A 14 23.83 28.36 -3.80
N HIS A 15 22.58 28.78 -3.88
CA HIS A 15 22.21 30.18 -3.64
C HIS A 15 21.18 30.47 -2.54
N CYS A 16 20.86 29.52 -1.67
CA CYS A 16 20.08 29.82 -0.45
C CYS A 16 20.98 29.71 0.79
N ARG A 17 21.85 30.71 0.98
CA ARG A 17 22.45 30.98 2.30
C ARG A 17 22.03 32.35 2.77
N ALA A 18 21.57 32.32 4.02
CA ALA A 18 21.48 33.44 4.97
C ALA A 18 20.27 34.36 4.89
N SER A 19 19.39 34.24 5.85
CA SER A 19 19.18 35.33 6.82
C SER A 19 18.19 34.89 7.90
N GLY A 20 18.52 35.16 9.16
CA GLY A 20 17.58 35.23 10.25
C GLY A 20 17.75 34.17 11.34
N GLY A 21 18.75 34.33 12.21
CA GLY A 21 18.77 33.64 13.48
C GLY A 21 17.68 34.18 14.41
N ILE A 22 16.87 33.31 14.97
CA ILE A 22 16.05 33.59 16.14
C ILE A 22 16.42 32.59 17.23
N ALA A 23 16.78 33.11 18.40
CA ALA A 23 17.21 32.33 19.54
C ALA A 23 16.06 31.52 20.17
N GLY A 24 16.34 30.29 20.42
CA GLY A 24 15.79 29.27 21.29
C GLY A 24 14.53 29.54 22.12
N ALA A 25 13.47 28.87 21.76
CA ALA A 25 12.48 28.40 22.71
C ALA A 25 12.09 26.98 22.29
N GLY A 26 12.58 25.98 23.04
CA GLY A 26 12.28 24.57 22.77
C GLY A 26 10.79 24.28 22.94
N ALA A 27 10.16 23.79 21.90
CA ALA A 27 8.79 23.25 21.97
C ALA A 27 8.79 21.99 22.84
N ARG A 28 8.10 22.02 23.98
CA ARG A 28 7.92 20.89 24.89
C ARG A 28 6.57 20.24 24.65
N ALA A 29 6.56 19.07 24.03
CA ALA A 29 5.36 18.25 23.97
C ALA A 29 5.29 17.31 25.20
N ARG A 30 4.11 17.20 25.81
CA ARG A 30 3.83 16.25 26.88
C ARG A 30 3.22 14.97 26.28
N GLY A 31 4.06 13.98 25.99
CA GLY A 31 3.61 12.61 25.75
C GLY A 31 3.57 11.81 27.05
N GLN A 32 2.61 10.91 27.19
CA GLN A 32 2.57 9.96 28.31
C GLN A 32 3.76 9.01 28.21
N GLY A 33 4.75 9.16 29.11
CA GLY A 33 5.88 8.24 29.25
C GLY A 33 7.19 8.74 28.64
N GLY A 34 7.77 9.79 29.17
CA GLY A 34 9.08 10.32 28.81
C GLY A 34 8.98 11.48 27.81
N MET A 35 9.70 12.54 28.10
CA MET A 35 9.75 13.74 27.25
C MET A 35 10.54 13.40 26.00
N ILE A 36 9.85 13.09 24.89
CA ILE A 36 10.49 12.97 23.58
C ILE A 36 10.87 14.40 23.16
N MET A 37 12.17 14.66 23.16
CA MET A 37 12.70 15.90 22.60
C MET A 37 12.79 15.71 21.09
N TYR A 38 11.82 16.27 20.36
CA TYR A 38 11.90 16.29 18.89
C TYR A 38 13.11 17.11 18.46
N ASP A 39 13.76 16.64 17.41
CA ASP A 39 14.90 17.36 16.84
C ASP A 39 14.40 18.67 16.21
N LEU A 40 14.71 19.79 16.85
CA LEU A 40 14.28 21.13 16.41
C LEU A 40 14.74 21.45 14.99
N ASP A 41 15.93 21.01 14.61
CA ASP A 41 16.46 21.19 13.25
C ASP A 41 15.55 20.56 12.20
N LEU A 42 14.99 19.37 12.48
CA LEU A 42 14.04 18.71 11.59
C LEU A 42 12.70 19.47 11.49
N LEU A 43 12.20 19.97 12.61
CA LEU A 43 10.92 20.69 12.65
C LEU A 43 11.01 22.05 11.94
N GLU A 44 12.10 22.78 12.13
CA GLU A 44 12.34 24.09 11.47
C GLU A 44 12.39 23.97 9.93
N HIS A 45 12.76 22.79 9.40
CA HIS A 45 12.84 22.56 7.95
C HIS A 45 11.58 21.95 7.33
N THR A 46 10.49 21.74 8.10
CA THR A 46 9.25 21.10 7.60
C THR A 46 8.70 21.80 6.34
N ASP A 47 8.59 23.11 6.37
CA ASP A 47 8.07 23.89 5.22
C ASP A 47 8.99 23.78 4.01
N THR A 48 10.31 23.86 4.23
CA THR A 48 11.30 23.66 3.16
C THR A 48 11.18 22.29 2.52
N VAL A 49 11.01 21.24 3.31
CA VAL A 49 10.83 19.87 2.79
C VAL A 49 9.53 19.76 2.00
N ASN A 50 8.42 20.32 2.49
CA ASN A 50 7.14 20.32 1.77
C ASN A 50 7.22 21.11 0.44
N GLU A 51 7.90 22.26 0.40
CA GLU A 51 8.16 22.98 -0.84
C GLU A 51 8.99 22.17 -1.83
N LEU A 52 10.02 21.47 -1.36
CA LEU A 52 10.83 20.59 -2.20
C LEU A 52 10.02 19.43 -2.74
N LEU A 53 9.22 18.76 -1.89
CA LEU A 53 8.30 17.70 -2.32
C LEU A 53 7.35 18.19 -3.42
N ALA A 54 6.80 19.40 -3.27
CA ALA A 54 5.95 20.01 -4.29
C ALA A 54 6.70 20.26 -5.62
N ARG A 55 7.95 20.73 -5.56
CA ARG A 55 8.81 20.97 -6.74
C ARG A 55 9.21 19.66 -7.43
N TYR A 56 9.40 18.58 -6.68
CA TYR A 56 9.62 17.23 -7.22
C TYR A 56 8.36 16.60 -7.80
N GLY A 57 7.20 17.26 -7.68
CA GLY A 57 5.94 16.77 -8.18
C GLY A 57 5.37 15.63 -7.34
N VAL A 58 5.71 15.59 -6.04
CA VAL A 58 5.18 14.61 -5.08
C VAL A 58 3.72 14.95 -4.80
N LYS A 59 2.86 14.44 -5.66
CA LYS A 59 1.43 14.67 -5.63
C LYS A 59 0.69 13.35 -5.58
N PHE A 60 -0.52 13.43 -5.09
CA PHE A 60 -1.47 12.33 -5.14
C PHE A 60 -2.73 12.78 -5.90
N GLY A 61 -3.15 11.98 -6.86
CA GLY A 61 -4.36 12.27 -7.64
C GLY A 61 -5.60 11.76 -6.91
N ILE A 62 -6.62 12.59 -6.85
CA ILE A 62 -7.95 12.20 -6.39
C ILE A 62 -8.98 12.44 -7.49
N TYR A 63 -9.96 11.53 -7.55
CA TYR A 63 -11.14 11.72 -8.37
C TYR A 63 -12.29 12.21 -7.48
N LYS A 64 -12.80 13.39 -7.79
CA LYS A 64 -13.99 13.92 -7.13
C LYS A 64 -14.99 14.38 -8.18
N ASN A 65 -16.20 13.85 -8.13
CA ASN A 65 -17.26 14.14 -9.11
C ASN A 65 -16.78 13.97 -10.57
N ASN A 66 -16.14 12.83 -10.88
CA ASN A 66 -15.54 12.51 -12.18
C ASN A 66 -14.46 13.50 -12.67
N THR A 67 -13.97 14.36 -11.80
CA THR A 67 -12.88 15.29 -12.12
C THR A 67 -11.61 14.85 -11.42
N PHE A 68 -10.55 14.63 -12.21
CA PHE A 68 -9.21 14.37 -11.67
C PHE A 68 -8.61 15.66 -11.12
N LYS A 69 -8.17 15.62 -9.87
CA LYS A 69 -7.48 16.71 -9.21
C LYS A 69 -6.21 16.21 -8.56
N GLU A 70 -5.08 16.77 -8.95
CA GLU A 70 -3.83 16.57 -8.23
C GLU A 70 -3.79 17.46 -6.98
N GLN A 71 -3.38 16.88 -5.88
CA GLN A 71 -3.08 17.63 -4.65
C GLN A 71 -1.74 17.21 -4.08
N LEU A 72 -1.11 18.12 -3.36
CA LEU A 72 0.08 17.78 -2.58
C LEU A 72 -0.32 16.75 -1.50
N PHE A 73 0.58 15.83 -1.23
CA PHE A 73 0.46 14.93 -0.10
C PHE A 73 1.25 15.55 1.06
N PRO A 74 0.58 16.17 2.06
CA PRO A 74 1.27 16.92 3.10
C PRO A 74 2.18 16.01 3.93
N PHE A 75 3.43 16.42 4.05
CA PHE A 75 4.42 15.75 4.88
C PHE A 75 4.54 16.43 6.23
N ASP A 76 4.58 15.65 7.29
CA ASP A 76 4.89 16.07 8.64
C ASP A 76 6.27 15.56 9.05
N ALA A 77 7.14 16.46 9.51
CA ALA A 77 8.53 16.14 9.79
C ALA A 77 8.72 15.38 11.12
N ILE A 78 7.75 15.40 12.05
CA ILE A 78 7.82 14.55 13.24
C ILE A 78 7.73 13.08 12.81
N PRO A 79 8.81 12.27 12.92
CA PRO A 79 8.78 10.89 12.46
C PRO A 79 7.93 10.01 13.39
N ARG A 80 7.34 8.95 12.83
CA ARG A 80 6.89 7.84 13.67
C ARG A 80 8.09 6.96 14.00
N ILE A 81 8.43 6.86 15.27
CA ILE A 81 9.53 6.03 15.74
C ILE A 81 8.99 4.67 16.17
N ILE A 82 9.62 3.61 15.68
CA ILE A 82 9.32 2.22 16.05
C ILE A 82 10.63 1.59 16.53
N GLU A 83 10.60 1.08 17.75
CA GLU A 83 11.74 0.39 18.35
C GLU A 83 12.07 -0.89 17.56
N ARG A 84 13.34 -1.28 17.54
CA ARG A 84 13.80 -2.46 16.82
C ARG A 84 13.04 -3.73 17.21
N ALA A 85 12.90 -3.98 18.50
CA ALA A 85 12.21 -5.18 18.99
C ALA A 85 10.73 -5.22 18.59
N GLU A 86 10.08 -4.05 18.58
CA GLU A 86 8.70 -3.90 18.12
C GLU A 86 8.60 -4.19 16.60
N PHE A 87 9.52 -3.64 15.80
CA PHE A 87 9.51 -3.92 14.37
C PHE A 87 9.87 -5.37 14.05
N ASP A 88 10.77 -6.01 14.81
CA ASP A 88 11.10 -7.43 14.67
C ASP A 88 9.87 -8.32 14.94
N TYR A 89 8.98 -7.92 15.87
CA TYR A 89 7.69 -8.57 16.07
C TYR A 89 6.77 -8.41 14.86
N LEU A 90 6.63 -7.17 14.36
CA LEU A 90 5.85 -6.89 13.13
C LEU A 90 6.39 -7.68 11.93
N GLU A 91 7.69 -7.69 11.73
CA GLU A 91 8.34 -8.39 10.64
C GLU A 91 7.99 -9.88 10.62
N ARG A 92 8.03 -10.55 11.77
CA ARG A 92 7.66 -11.97 11.85
C ARG A 92 6.22 -12.22 11.45
N GLY A 93 5.29 -11.43 11.99
CA GLY A 93 3.86 -11.56 11.68
C GLY A 93 3.52 -11.20 10.25
N LEU A 94 4.16 -10.18 9.69
CA LEU A 94 4.01 -9.79 8.28
C LEU A 94 4.50 -10.89 7.33
N LYS A 95 5.65 -11.51 7.63
CA LYS A 95 6.17 -12.65 6.85
C LYS A 95 5.22 -13.82 6.87
N GLN A 96 4.74 -14.21 8.06
CA GLN A 96 3.78 -15.29 8.24
C GLN A 96 2.52 -15.03 7.41
N ARG A 97 1.94 -13.84 7.52
CA ARG A 97 0.71 -13.45 6.84
C ARG A 97 0.82 -13.51 5.32
N VAL A 98 1.88 -12.91 4.76
CA VAL A 98 2.07 -12.85 3.30
C VAL A 98 2.37 -14.22 2.71
N VAL A 99 3.07 -15.11 3.44
CA VAL A 99 3.27 -16.51 3.03
C VAL A 99 1.94 -17.24 2.97
N ALA A 100 1.09 -17.12 4.01
CA ALA A 100 -0.23 -17.75 4.02
C ALA A 100 -1.13 -17.24 2.88
N LEU A 101 -1.10 -15.92 2.59
CA LEU A 101 -1.84 -15.32 1.47
C LEU A 101 -1.35 -15.82 0.09
N ASN A 102 -0.04 -16.01 -0.10
CA ASN A 102 0.48 -16.59 -1.33
C ASN A 102 0.06 -18.07 -1.49
N LEU A 103 0.08 -18.84 -0.41
CA LEU A 103 -0.41 -20.24 -0.43
C LEU A 103 -1.91 -20.31 -0.70
N PHE A 104 -2.69 -19.38 -0.15
CA PHE A 104 -4.12 -19.25 -0.44
C PHE A 104 -4.36 -18.98 -1.93
N LEU A 105 -3.67 -17.98 -2.50
CA LEU A 105 -3.78 -17.66 -3.93
C LEU A 105 -3.43 -18.85 -4.82
N LYS A 106 -2.34 -19.56 -4.49
CA LYS A 106 -1.96 -20.79 -5.18
C LYS A 106 -3.04 -21.85 -5.10
N ASP A 107 -3.62 -22.07 -3.93
CA ASP A 107 -4.61 -23.11 -3.71
C ASP A 107 -5.93 -22.82 -4.45
N ILE A 108 -6.45 -21.59 -4.39
CA ILE A 108 -7.73 -21.25 -5.02
C ILE A 108 -7.68 -21.28 -6.55
N TYR A 109 -6.52 -21.04 -7.16
CA TYR A 109 -6.33 -21.15 -8.61
C TYR A 109 -5.85 -22.53 -9.07
N SER A 110 -5.72 -23.49 -8.13
CA SER A 110 -5.33 -24.87 -8.46
C SER A 110 -6.27 -25.90 -7.83
N LYS A 111 -5.95 -26.38 -6.63
CA LYS A 111 -6.66 -27.49 -5.97
C LYS A 111 -7.94 -27.10 -5.27
N LYS A 112 -8.06 -25.85 -4.85
CA LYS A 112 -9.18 -25.30 -4.05
C LYS A 112 -9.41 -26.11 -2.75
N SER A 113 -8.32 -26.54 -2.11
CA SER A 113 -8.37 -27.42 -0.93
C SER A 113 -9.05 -26.72 0.24
N ILE A 114 -8.72 -25.44 0.48
CA ILE A 114 -9.30 -24.64 1.58
C ILE A 114 -10.83 -24.50 1.47
N VAL A 115 -11.37 -24.48 0.24
CA VAL A 115 -12.81 -24.45 -0.04
C VAL A 115 -13.43 -25.84 0.19
N LYS A 116 -12.78 -26.90 -0.33
CA LYS A 116 -13.23 -28.29 -0.15
C LYS A 116 -13.29 -28.69 1.32
N ASP A 117 -12.31 -28.22 2.09
CA ASP A 117 -12.20 -28.46 3.54
C ASP A 117 -13.08 -27.50 4.36
N ARG A 118 -13.85 -26.62 3.69
CA ARG A 118 -14.83 -25.70 4.28
C ARG A 118 -14.23 -24.70 5.28
N VAL A 119 -12.94 -24.37 5.14
CA VAL A 119 -12.29 -23.33 5.95
C VAL A 119 -12.70 -21.94 5.47
N VAL A 120 -12.78 -21.77 4.14
CA VAL A 120 -13.35 -20.58 3.49
C VAL A 120 -14.55 -21.01 2.66
N PRO A 121 -15.74 -20.44 2.89
CA PRO A 121 -16.91 -20.75 2.07
C PRO A 121 -16.71 -20.35 0.61
N GLU A 122 -17.25 -21.14 -0.32
CA GLU A 122 -17.15 -20.88 -1.76
C GLU A 122 -17.74 -19.53 -2.17
N ASP A 123 -18.78 -19.07 -1.48
CA ASP A 123 -19.41 -17.77 -1.69
C ASP A 123 -18.41 -16.61 -1.55
N PHE A 124 -17.41 -16.72 -0.67
CA PHE A 124 -16.38 -15.71 -0.50
C PHE A 124 -15.33 -15.72 -1.61
N ILE A 125 -15.19 -16.84 -2.33
CA ILE A 125 -14.27 -16.97 -3.46
C ILE A 125 -14.98 -16.53 -4.75
N PHE A 126 -16.05 -17.25 -5.13
CA PHE A 126 -16.63 -17.08 -6.47
C PHE A 126 -17.52 -15.84 -6.63
N ALA A 127 -18.02 -15.26 -5.54
CA ALA A 127 -18.72 -13.98 -5.59
C ALA A 127 -17.80 -12.76 -5.40
N SER A 128 -16.50 -12.97 -5.18
CA SER A 128 -15.54 -11.86 -5.12
C SER A 128 -15.24 -11.31 -6.51
N SER A 129 -15.34 -10.00 -6.67
CA SER A 129 -14.94 -9.33 -7.92
C SER A 129 -13.43 -9.43 -8.20
N GLY A 130 -12.63 -9.80 -7.21
CA GLY A 130 -11.20 -10.04 -7.35
C GLY A 130 -10.84 -11.44 -7.84
N TYR A 131 -11.80 -12.38 -7.85
CA TYR A 131 -11.58 -13.72 -8.40
C TYR A 131 -11.67 -13.70 -9.93
N MET A 132 -10.71 -14.31 -10.58
CA MET A 132 -10.64 -14.38 -12.05
C MET A 132 -10.56 -15.84 -12.50
N ALA A 133 -11.66 -16.34 -13.05
CA ALA A 133 -11.73 -17.74 -13.52
C ALA A 133 -10.68 -18.04 -14.61
N GLU A 134 -10.29 -17.05 -15.38
CA GLU A 134 -9.27 -17.14 -16.43
C GLU A 134 -7.89 -17.52 -15.86
N CYS A 135 -7.66 -17.27 -14.55
CA CYS A 135 -6.41 -17.57 -13.86
C CYS A 135 -6.35 -19.00 -13.31
N GLU A 136 -7.44 -19.78 -13.40
CA GLU A 136 -7.45 -21.17 -12.95
C GLU A 136 -6.44 -22.03 -13.73
N GLY A 137 -5.66 -22.80 -12.99
CA GLY A 137 -4.63 -23.69 -13.56
C GLY A 137 -3.37 -22.99 -14.06
N VAL A 138 -3.28 -21.67 -13.95
CA VAL A 138 -2.09 -20.89 -14.35
C VAL A 138 -1.14 -20.78 -13.16
N THR A 139 0.11 -21.15 -13.37
CA THR A 139 1.18 -21.03 -12.37
C THR A 139 2.11 -19.89 -12.75
N PRO A 140 2.21 -18.83 -11.94
CA PRO A 140 3.16 -17.74 -12.16
C PRO A 140 4.62 -18.20 -12.08
N PRO A 141 5.57 -17.48 -12.72
CA PRO A 141 6.99 -17.75 -12.54
C PRO A 141 7.39 -17.80 -11.06
N LYS A 142 8.18 -18.82 -10.69
CA LYS A 142 8.59 -19.11 -9.29
C LYS A 142 7.43 -19.43 -8.34
N ASP A 143 6.21 -19.63 -8.86
CA ASP A 143 5.03 -19.95 -8.04
C ASP A 143 4.66 -18.84 -7.04
N ILE A 144 4.95 -17.59 -7.40
CA ILE A 144 4.67 -16.41 -6.58
C ILE A 144 3.50 -15.63 -7.19
N TYR A 145 2.41 -15.49 -6.44
CA TYR A 145 1.19 -14.79 -6.86
C TYR A 145 1.17 -13.32 -6.40
N SER A 146 1.60 -13.05 -5.16
CA SER A 146 1.76 -11.70 -4.65
C SER A 146 3.23 -11.42 -4.36
N HIS A 147 3.84 -10.57 -5.19
CA HIS A 147 5.24 -10.19 -5.12
C HIS A 147 5.46 -8.96 -4.24
N ILE A 148 4.49 -8.05 -4.21
CA ILE A 148 4.51 -6.85 -3.41
C ILE A 148 3.18 -6.76 -2.68
N SER A 149 3.22 -6.77 -1.35
CA SER A 149 2.06 -6.67 -0.46
C SER A 149 2.19 -5.42 0.41
N GLY A 150 1.12 -4.67 0.52
CA GLY A 150 0.97 -3.52 1.43
C GLY A 150 -0.03 -3.87 2.52
N ILE A 151 0.44 -4.04 3.76
CA ILE A 151 -0.40 -4.41 4.90
C ILE A 151 -0.63 -3.18 5.75
N ASP A 152 -1.88 -2.80 5.94
CA ASP A 152 -2.26 -1.64 6.72
C ASP A 152 -2.48 -2.04 8.19
N LEU A 153 -1.70 -1.43 9.07
CA LEU A 153 -1.63 -1.71 10.49
C LEU A 153 -2.02 -0.47 11.30
N VAL A 154 -2.70 -0.70 12.41
CA VAL A 154 -2.92 0.33 13.43
C VAL A 154 -2.42 -0.15 14.77
N GLN A 155 -1.97 0.79 15.59
CA GLN A 155 -1.62 0.53 16.97
C GLN A 155 -2.75 1.03 17.87
N GLY A 156 -3.25 0.16 18.72
CA GLY A 156 -4.24 0.54 19.75
C GLY A 156 -3.59 1.28 20.91
N LYS A 157 -4.38 1.95 21.74
CA LYS A 157 -3.90 2.56 22.99
C LYS A 157 -3.32 1.57 23.98
N ASP A 158 -3.69 0.30 23.86
CA ASP A 158 -3.09 -0.85 24.56
C ASP A 158 -1.71 -1.22 24.04
N LYS A 159 -1.21 -0.50 23.02
CA LYS A 159 0.04 -0.73 22.27
C LYS A 159 0.05 -2.01 21.44
N SER A 160 -1.05 -2.74 21.35
CA SER A 160 -1.18 -3.88 20.44
C SER A 160 -1.31 -3.41 18.99
N TRP A 161 -0.76 -4.20 18.07
CA TRP A 161 -0.87 -3.96 16.64
C TRP A 161 -1.97 -4.81 16.03
N TYR A 162 -2.80 -4.17 15.21
CA TYR A 162 -3.91 -4.81 14.49
C TYR A 162 -3.75 -4.59 13.00
N VAL A 163 -3.98 -5.63 12.21
CA VAL A 163 -4.10 -5.51 10.76
C VAL A 163 -5.50 -4.98 10.45
N LEU A 164 -5.60 -3.96 9.62
CA LEU A 164 -6.89 -3.40 9.16
C LEU A 164 -7.32 -3.94 7.81
N GLU A 165 -6.36 -4.11 6.89
CA GLU A 165 -6.60 -4.65 5.55
C GLU A 165 -5.30 -5.13 4.89
N ASP A 166 -5.47 -6.00 3.90
CA ASP A 166 -4.41 -6.49 3.03
C ASP A 166 -4.56 -5.87 1.65
N ASN A 167 -3.50 -5.26 1.13
CA ASN A 167 -3.47 -4.69 -0.20
C ASN A 167 -2.42 -5.45 -1.03
N LEU A 168 -2.85 -6.37 -1.88
CA LEU A 168 -1.97 -7.23 -2.65
C LEU A 168 -2.02 -6.96 -4.17
N ARG A 169 -3.08 -6.34 -4.68
CA ARG A 169 -3.25 -6.12 -6.11
C ARG A 169 -2.23 -5.14 -6.68
N VAL A 170 -2.27 -3.88 -6.26
CA VAL A 170 -1.36 -2.80 -6.70
C VAL A 170 -1.05 -1.82 -5.56
N PRO A 171 -0.45 -2.28 -4.44
CA PRO A 171 -0.17 -1.40 -3.32
C PRO A 171 0.75 -0.25 -3.72
N SER A 172 0.49 0.94 -3.18
CA SER A 172 1.24 2.16 -3.42
C SER A 172 1.65 2.82 -2.11
N GLY A 173 2.66 3.69 -2.20
CA GLY A 173 3.02 4.59 -1.10
C GLY A 173 4.45 4.48 -0.60
N ALA A 174 5.26 3.53 -1.07
CA ALA A 174 6.64 3.36 -0.61
C ALA A 174 7.55 4.54 -1.00
N SER A 175 7.28 5.19 -2.13
CA SER A 175 8.09 6.30 -2.64
C SER A 175 8.02 7.54 -1.75
N TYR A 176 6.88 7.81 -1.13
CA TYR A 176 6.68 9.04 -0.35
C TYR A 176 7.61 9.15 0.86
N PRO A 177 7.71 8.18 1.78
CA PRO A 177 8.67 8.26 2.87
C PRO A 177 10.12 8.15 2.39
N MET A 178 10.39 7.50 1.25
CA MET A 178 11.75 7.43 0.69
C MET A 178 12.25 8.81 0.28
N ILE A 179 11.48 9.54 -0.54
CA ILE A 179 11.87 10.88 -0.99
C ILE A 179 11.84 11.90 0.16
N ALA A 180 10.85 11.82 1.06
CA ALA A 180 10.79 12.71 2.21
C ALA A 180 12.05 12.57 3.09
N ARG A 181 12.46 11.34 3.43
CA ARG A 181 13.69 11.10 4.19
C ARG A 181 14.94 11.57 3.45
N GLU A 182 15.00 11.40 2.12
CA GLU A 182 16.11 11.92 1.33
C GLU A 182 16.23 13.43 1.46
N LEU A 183 15.10 14.15 1.38
CA LEU A 183 15.06 15.61 1.52
C LEU A 183 15.37 16.05 2.95
N CYS A 184 14.80 15.40 3.96
CA CYS A 184 15.12 15.67 5.37
C CYS A 184 16.61 15.47 5.67
N ARG A 185 17.26 14.42 5.15
CA ARG A 185 18.71 14.22 5.30
C ARG A 185 19.53 15.33 4.70
N ARG A 186 19.07 15.99 3.65
CA ARG A 186 19.75 17.13 3.01
C ARG A 186 19.55 18.42 3.78
N SER A 187 18.35 18.62 4.34
CA SER A 187 17.99 19.84 5.09
C SER A 187 18.50 19.80 6.52
N SER A 188 18.49 18.62 7.17
CA SER A 188 18.81 18.41 8.58
C SER A 188 19.80 17.26 8.77
N PRO A 189 21.04 17.36 8.25
CA PRO A 189 21.99 16.25 8.26
C PRO A 189 22.43 15.81 9.66
N LEU A 190 22.48 16.72 10.62
CA LEU A 190 22.89 16.42 12.00
C LEU A 190 21.90 15.50 12.71
N THR A 191 20.61 15.67 12.48
CA THR A 191 19.55 14.79 12.98
C THR A 191 19.84 13.33 12.65
N PHE A 192 20.20 13.05 11.39
CA PHE A 192 20.44 11.68 10.93
C PHE A 192 21.81 11.11 11.33
N GLN A 193 22.73 11.96 11.78
CA GLN A 193 23.99 11.50 12.39
C GLN A 193 23.79 11.02 13.83
N ASN A 194 22.84 11.61 14.52
CA ASN A 194 22.55 11.33 15.95
C ASN A 194 21.65 10.11 16.14
N HIS A 195 20.94 9.67 15.10
CA HIS A 195 20.00 8.54 15.16
C HIS A 195 20.49 7.36 14.32
N LYS A 196 20.51 6.17 14.93
CA LYS A 196 20.81 4.92 14.23
C LYS A 196 19.53 4.34 13.66
N LEU A 197 19.29 4.60 12.38
CA LEU A 197 18.06 4.24 11.68
C LEU A 197 18.30 3.18 10.61
N GLU A 198 17.32 2.30 10.43
CA GLU A 198 17.26 1.44 9.25
C GLU A 198 17.14 2.30 7.97
N ASP A 199 17.82 1.87 6.91
CA ASP A 199 17.88 2.61 5.66
C ASP A 199 16.62 2.36 4.81
N ASN A 200 15.73 3.35 4.73
CA ASN A 200 14.51 3.22 3.95
C ASN A 200 14.73 3.16 2.43
N ARG A 201 15.93 3.53 1.92
CA ARG A 201 16.30 3.38 0.50
C ARG A 201 16.40 1.90 0.09
N ASN A 202 16.48 0.99 1.05
CA ASN A 202 16.50 -0.44 0.80
C ASN A 202 15.25 -0.94 0.06
N TYR A 203 14.11 -0.23 0.09
CA TYR A 203 12.92 -0.62 -0.67
C TYR A 203 13.22 -0.82 -2.16
N ALA A 204 13.91 0.11 -2.79
CA ALA A 204 14.24 0.01 -4.22
C ALA A 204 15.13 -1.21 -4.51
N LYS A 205 16.06 -1.54 -3.61
CA LYS A 205 16.90 -2.75 -3.72
C LYS A 205 16.06 -4.03 -3.56
N LEU A 206 15.14 -4.06 -2.60
CA LEU A 206 14.24 -5.19 -2.39
C LEU A 206 13.32 -5.37 -3.61
N LEU A 207 12.76 -4.28 -4.14
CA LEU A 207 11.92 -4.32 -5.33
C LEU A 207 12.70 -4.82 -6.54
N ARG A 208 13.93 -4.32 -6.76
CA ARG A 208 14.81 -4.80 -7.83
C ARG A 208 15.08 -6.30 -7.67
N ARG A 209 15.46 -6.76 -6.48
CA ARG A 209 15.69 -8.18 -6.19
C ARG A 209 14.45 -9.04 -6.47
N THR A 210 13.27 -8.55 -6.10
CA THR A 210 12.01 -9.26 -6.36
C THR A 210 11.75 -9.38 -7.86
N MET A 211 11.91 -8.29 -8.62
CA MET A 211 11.75 -8.30 -10.07
C MET A 211 12.77 -9.23 -10.76
N ASP A 212 14.03 -9.17 -10.34
CA ASP A 212 15.10 -10.02 -10.91
C ASP A 212 14.89 -11.51 -10.60
N HIS A 213 14.36 -11.82 -9.40
CA HIS A 213 14.10 -13.21 -8.98
C HIS A 213 13.09 -13.92 -9.90
N VAL A 214 12.07 -13.22 -10.36
CA VAL A 214 11.02 -13.80 -11.22
C VAL A 214 11.24 -13.51 -12.70
N ASN A 215 12.24 -12.73 -13.08
CA ASN A 215 12.53 -12.38 -14.46
C ASN A 215 12.88 -13.63 -15.28
N VAL A 216 12.11 -13.90 -16.34
CA VAL A 216 12.29 -15.07 -17.22
C VAL A 216 13.19 -14.79 -18.43
N GLY A 217 13.98 -13.72 -18.36
CA GLY A 217 14.97 -13.34 -19.38
C GLY A 217 14.56 -12.10 -20.18
N GLY A 218 15.43 -11.11 -20.21
CA GLY A 218 15.24 -9.81 -20.83
C GLY A 218 15.16 -8.65 -19.84
N HIS A 219 14.68 -7.50 -20.30
CA HIS A 219 14.55 -6.31 -19.50
C HIS A 219 13.42 -6.44 -18.47
N THR A 220 13.55 -5.65 -17.43
CA THR A 220 12.48 -5.40 -16.45
C THR A 220 11.86 -4.03 -16.72
N VAL A 221 10.54 -3.96 -16.77
CA VAL A 221 9.80 -2.72 -16.99
C VAL A 221 8.81 -2.46 -15.86
N ILE A 222 8.51 -1.17 -15.63
CA ILE A 222 7.37 -0.74 -14.81
C ILE A 222 6.29 -0.24 -15.75
N LEU A 223 5.16 -0.97 -15.79
CA LEU A 223 4.02 -0.64 -16.63
C LEU A 223 3.10 0.34 -15.93
N THR A 224 3.02 1.56 -16.46
CA THR A 224 2.15 2.62 -15.94
C THR A 224 0.96 2.89 -16.87
N PRO A 225 -0.24 3.21 -16.33
CA PRO A 225 -1.35 3.71 -17.15
C PRO A 225 -1.16 5.17 -17.59
N GLY A 226 -0.07 5.82 -17.19
CA GLY A 226 0.28 7.18 -17.60
C GLY A 226 0.10 8.23 -16.51
N ARG A 227 0.36 9.49 -16.90
CA ARG A 227 0.46 10.65 -15.99
C ARG A 227 -0.82 11.00 -15.24
N TYR A 228 -1.96 10.55 -15.68
CA TYR A 228 -3.25 10.80 -15.03
C TYR A 228 -3.57 9.77 -13.95
N ASN A 229 -2.67 8.82 -13.69
CA ASN A 229 -2.84 7.92 -12.55
C ASN A 229 -2.48 8.62 -11.24
N ALA A 230 -3.24 8.36 -10.19
CA ALA A 230 -3.05 8.95 -8.87
C ALA A 230 -1.64 8.74 -8.29
N ALA A 231 -1.00 7.62 -8.62
CA ALA A 231 0.32 7.23 -8.12
C ALA A 231 1.44 7.37 -9.18
N TYR A 232 1.25 8.16 -10.25
CA TYR A 232 2.23 8.27 -11.33
C TYR A 232 3.61 8.72 -10.85
N PHE A 233 3.67 9.61 -9.85
CA PHE A 233 4.93 9.99 -9.22
C PHE A 233 5.69 8.75 -8.74
N GLU A 234 5.01 7.85 -8.02
CA GLU A 234 5.63 6.62 -7.51
C GLU A 234 6.14 5.72 -8.65
N HIS A 235 5.38 5.60 -9.75
CA HIS A 235 5.79 4.77 -10.88
C HIS A 235 7.12 5.24 -11.48
N SER A 236 7.25 6.55 -11.72
CA SER A 236 8.47 7.15 -12.27
C SER A 236 9.63 7.12 -11.29
N TYR A 237 9.37 7.41 -10.01
CA TYR A 237 10.37 7.38 -8.95
C TYR A 237 10.96 5.98 -8.77
N LEU A 238 10.11 4.96 -8.70
CA LEU A 238 10.56 3.58 -8.56
C LEU A 238 11.29 3.06 -9.81
N ALA A 239 10.89 3.49 -11.01
CA ALA A 239 11.61 3.17 -12.25
C ALA A 239 13.04 3.72 -12.20
N GLU A 240 13.20 4.99 -11.81
CA GLU A 240 14.51 5.60 -11.63
C GLU A 240 15.36 4.87 -10.58
N LYS A 241 14.79 4.60 -9.39
CA LYS A 241 15.54 4.01 -8.28
C LYS A 241 15.89 2.53 -8.49
N THR A 242 15.13 1.80 -9.29
CA THR A 242 15.39 0.38 -9.61
C THR A 242 16.16 0.19 -10.90
N GLY A 243 16.23 1.21 -11.76
CA GLY A 243 16.81 1.10 -13.10
C GLY A 243 15.93 0.31 -14.08
N ALA A 244 14.65 0.12 -13.78
CA ALA A 244 13.68 -0.45 -14.70
C ALA A 244 13.17 0.60 -15.70
N HIS A 245 12.82 0.18 -16.92
CA HIS A 245 12.22 1.11 -17.87
C HIS A 245 10.77 1.43 -17.48
N LEU A 246 10.42 2.71 -17.43
CA LEU A 246 9.03 3.14 -17.28
C LEU A 246 8.38 3.11 -18.65
N VAL A 247 7.33 2.31 -18.79
CA VAL A 247 6.61 2.14 -20.07
C VAL A 247 5.11 2.21 -19.86
N ASN A 248 4.38 2.61 -20.87
CA ASN A 248 2.93 2.45 -20.96
C ASN A 248 2.58 1.34 -21.96
N GLY A 249 1.30 0.93 -22.01
CA GLY A 249 0.87 -0.20 -22.83
C GLY A 249 1.18 -0.06 -24.33
N SER A 250 1.18 1.19 -24.85
CA SER A 250 1.46 1.46 -26.24
C SER A 250 2.94 1.26 -26.64
N GLU A 251 3.84 1.15 -25.69
CA GLU A 251 5.27 0.88 -25.91
C GLU A 251 5.62 -0.60 -25.81
N LEU A 252 4.62 -1.45 -25.47
CA LEU A 252 4.80 -2.90 -25.37
C LEU A 252 4.19 -3.63 -26.58
N ARG A 253 4.81 -4.72 -27.00
CA ARG A 253 4.37 -5.56 -28.11
C ARG A 253 4.52 -7.04 -27.76
N VAL A 254 3.47 -7.81 -28.06
CA VAL A 254 3.55 -9.27 -28.04
C VAL A 254 3.91 -9.77 -29.44
N LYS A 255 4.92 -10.60 -29.55
CA LYS A 255 5.35 -11.24 -30.78
C LYS A 255 5.96 -12.62 -30.46
N ASP A 256 5.59 -13.64 -31.22
CA ASP A 256 6.11 -15.00 -31.09
C ASP A 256 6.09 -15.51 -29.61
N ASP A 257 4.93 -15.35 -28.95
CA ASP A 257 4.69 -15.70 -27.55
C ASP A 257 5.66 -15.05 -26.55
N LYS A 258 6.21 -13.90 -26.88
CA LYS A 258 7.12 -13.13 -26.03
C LYS A 258 6.70 -11.67 -25.95
N LEU A 259 7.05 -11.03 -24.84
CA LEU A 259 6.82 -9.60 -24.65
C LEU A 259 8.08 -8.81 -24.98
N TYR A 260 7.89 -7.69 -25.68
CA TYR A 260 8.95 -6.75 -26.03
C TYR A 260 8.53 -5.33 -25.70
N TYR A 261 9.50 -4.48 -25.34
CA TYR A 261 9.29 -3.05 -25.39
C TYR A 261 9.96 -2.45 -26.64
N VAL A 262 9.38 -1.37 -27.14
CA VAL A 262 9.89 -0.63 -28.29
C VAL A 262 10.80 0.46 -27.78
N ASN A 263 12.11 0.34 -28.02
CA ASN A 263 13.08 1.35 -27.61
C ASN A 263 12.98 2.63 -28.48
N TYR A 264 13.75 3.65 -28.13
CA TYR A 264 13.74 4.94 -28.85
C TYR A 264 14.18 4.87 -30.31
N ASN A 265 14.90 3.81 -30.72
CA ASN A 265 15.25 3.54 -32.11
C ASN A 265 14.16 2.76 -32.87
N GLY A 266 13.07 2.36 -32.21
CA GLY A 266 12.04 1.50 -32.79
C GLY A 266 12.37 0.00 -32.79
N GLU A 267 13.43 -0.40 -32.08
CA GLU A 267 13.84 -1.81 -31.99
C GLU A 267 13.07 -2.51 -30.86
N LEU A 268 12.83 -3.81 -31.05
CA LEU A 268 12.16 -4.65 -30.07
C LEU A 268 13.17 -5.25 -29.11
N GLU A 269 13.08 -4.90 -27.82
CA GLU A 269 13.89 -5.47 -26.75
C GLU A 269 13.04 -6.37 -25.85
N ARG A 270 13.52 -7.59 -25.60
CA ARG A 270 12.81 -8.62 -24.83
C ARG A 270 12.55 -8.16 -23.41
N VAL A 271 11.29 -8.34 -22.96
CA VAL A 271 10.87 -8.10 -21.56
C VAL A 271 10.62 -9.43 -20.87
N GLY A 272 11.27 -9.64 -19.72
CA GLY A 272 11.13 -10.86 -18.91
C GLY A 272 10.33 -10.65 -17.63
N ALA A 273 10.23 -9.41 -17.13
CA ALA A 273 9.45 -9.08 -15.95
C ALA A 273 8.77 -7.71 -16.09
N VAL A 274 7.51 -7.64 -15.67
CA VAL A 274 6.69 -6.41 -15.67
C VAL A 274 6.18 -6.15 -14.27
N TYR A 275 6.65 -5.07 -13.63
CA TYR A 275 5.96 -4.54 -12.45
C TYR A 275 4.79 -3.68 -12.94
N ARG A 276 3.59 -4.27 -12.90
CA ARG A 276 2.40 -3.62 -13.41
C ARG A 276 1.76 -2.67 -12.38
N ARG A 277 1.34 -1.51 -12.87
CA ARG A 277 0.57 -0.53 -12.12
C ARG A 277 -0.81 -0.31 -12.76
N ILE A 278 -1.29 -1.33 -13.44
CA ILE A 278 -2.60 -1.43 -14.08
C ILE A 278 -3.36 -2.58 -13.40
N SER A 279 -4.63 -2.36 -13.08
CA SER A 279 -5.51 -3.39 -12.51
C SER A 279 -5.74 -4.53 -13.51
N ASP A 280 -6.08 -5.71 -12.98
CA ASP A 280 -6.23 -6.94 -13.76
C ASP A 280 -7.15 -6.76 -14.97
N GLU A 281 -8.31 -6.19 -14.76
CA GLU A 281 -9.35 -5.98 -15.77
C GLU A 281 -8.87 -5.18 -17.00
N TYR A 282 -7.93 -4.24 -16.78
CA TYR A 282 -7.40 -3.38 -17.86
C TYR A 282 -6.10 -3.89 -18.48
N LEU A 283 -5.55 -5.00 -17.96
CA LEU A 283 -4.22 -5.47 -18.34
C LEU A 283 -4.15 -6.00 -19.78
N ASP A 284 -5.17 -6.74 -20.19
CA ASP A 284 -5.23 -7.39 -21.52
C ASP A 284 -6.64 -7.30 -22.12
N PRO A 285 -6.84 -6.51 -23.17
CA PRO A 285 -8.16 -6.38 -23.80
C PRO A 285 -8.65 -7.65 -24.48
N MET A 286 -7.77 -8.60 -24.79
CA MET A 286 -8.14 -9.85 -25.47
C MET A 286 -8.61 -10.94 -24.49
N ASN A 287 -8.18 -10.85 -23.22
CA ASN A 287 -8.50 -11.87 -22.22
C ASN A 287 -9.43 -11.35 -21.10
N PHE A 288 -9.49 -10.02 -20.87
CA PHE A 288 -10.27 -9.42 -19.78
C PHE A 288 -11.28 -8.39 -20.29
N ASN A 289 -11.02 -7.10 -20.14
CA ASN A 289 -11.95 -6.06 -20.58
C ASN A 289 -11.61 -5.57 -22.00
N PRO A 290 -12.44 -5.88 -23.02
CA PRO A 290 -12.18 -5.49 -24.40
C PRO A 290 -12.17 -3.96 -24.64
N GLU A 291 -12.75 -3.18 -23.73
CA GLU A 291 -12.76 -1.71 -23.78
C GLU A 291 -11.45 -1.09 -23.24
N SER A 292 -10.50 -1.91 -22.75
CA SER A 292 -9.24 -1.41 -22.24
C SER A 292 -8.37 -0.83 -23.34
N VAL A 293 -8.08 0.47 -23.24
CA VAL A 293 -7.17 1.20 -24.13
C VAL A 293 -5.75 1.34 -23.59
N ILE A 294 -5.53 0.92 -22.32
CA ILE A 294 -4.23 1.02 -21.62
C ILE A 294 -3.52 -0.32 -21.46
N GLY A 295 -4.22 -1.41 -21.77
CA GLY A 295 -3.70 -2.77 -21.70
C GLY A 295 -2.84 -3.15 -22.90
N ILE A 296 -2.29 -4.34 -22.85
CA ILE A 296 -1.43 -4.91 -23.92
C ILE A 296 -2.12 -6.17 -24.45
N PRO A 297 -2.56 -6.18 -25.72
CA PRO A 297 -3.19 -7.35 -26.31
C PRO A 297 -2.30 -8.59 -26.21
N HIS A 298 -2.87 -9.71 -25.71
CA HIS A 298 -2.22 -11.01 -25.55
C HIS A 298 -1.09 -11.07 -24.50
N ILE A 299 -0.91 -10.09 -23.65
CA ILE A 299 0.10 -10.16 -22.57
C ILE A 299 -0.20 -11.31 -21.59
N TYR A 300 -1.49 -11.58 -21.34
CA TYR A 300 -1.91 -12.67 -20.49
C TYR A 300 -1.61 -14.04 -21.11
N ASP A 301 -1.70 -14.19 -22.44
CA ASP A 301 -1.31 -15.40 -23.14
C ASP A 301 0.20 -15.67 -22.98
N VAL A 302 1.03 -14.63 -23.05
CA VAL A 302 2.48 -14.71 -22.79
C VAL A 302 2.77 -15.12 -21.36
N PHE A 303 2.05 -14.55 -20.39
CA PHE A 303 2.16 -14.88 -18.97
C PHE A 303 1.77 -16.34 -18.69
N ARG A 304 0.64 -16.79 -19.23
CA ARG A 304 0.12 -18.16 -19.08
C ARG A 304 1.11 -19.22 -19.58
N LYS A 305 1.91 -18.86 -20.61
CA LYS A 305 2.98 -19.70 -21.15
C LYS A 305 4.29 -19.62 -20.35
N GLY A 306 4.34 -18.84 -19.27
CA GLY A 306 5.54 -18.64 -18.46
C GLY A 306 6.64 -17.81 -19.14
N ASN A 307 6.30 -17.07 -20.21
CA ASN A 307 7.25 -16.31 -21.02
C ASN A 307 7.42 -14.85 -20.57
N VAL A 308 6.70 -14.41 -19.55
CA VAL A 308 6.86 -13.14 -18.86
C VAL A 308 6.40 -13.30 -17.40
N ALA A 309 7.05 -12.62 -16.49
CA ALA A 309 6.56 -12.48 -15.11
C ALA A 309 5.74 -11.19 -14.98
N LEU A 310 4.55 -11.28 -14.40
CA LEU A 310 3.71 -10.13 -14.06
C LEU A 310 3.68 -9.98 -12.54
N LEU A 311 4.11 -8.85 -12.02
CA LEU A 311 4.15 -8.53 -10.60
C LEU A 311 3.09 -7.45 -10.29
N ASN A 312 2.08 -7.71 -9.47
CA ASN A 312 1.65 -8.99 -8.93
C ASN A 312 0.94 -9.81 -10.01
N ALA A 313 0.85 -11.13 -9.81
CA ALA A 313 0.20 -12.00 -10.78
C ALA A 313 -1.28 -11.64 -10.96
N PRO A 314 -1.84 -11.73 -12.19
CA PRO A 314 -3.28 -11.59 -12.40
C PRO A 314 -4.09 -12.52 -11.51
N GLY A 315 -5.24 -12.03 -11.05
CA GLY A 315 -6.12 -12.77 -10.15
C GLY A 315 -5.79 -12.65 -8.67
N ASN A 316 -4.64 -12.03 -8.29
CA ASN A 316 -4.33 -11.86 -6.87
C ASN A 316 -5.24 -10.83 -6.15
N GLY A 317 -6.05 -10.09 -6.91
CA GLY A 317 -6.99 -9.11 -6.37
C GLY A 317 -8.04 -9.67 -5.41
N ILE A 318 -8.30 -10.98 -5.44
CA ILE A 318 -9.17 -11.62 -4.46
C ILE A 318 -8.63 -11.48 -3.02
N ALA A 319 -7.32 -11.40 -2.85
CA ALA A 319 -6.72 -11.20 -1.53
C ALA A 319 -6.91 -9.78 -0.97
N ASP A 320 -7.34 -8.81 -1.80
CA ASP A 320 -7.75 -7.46 -1.35
C ASP A 320 -9.21 -7.43 -0.84
N ASP A 321 -10.01 -8.48 -1.10
CA ASP A 321 -11.41 -8.56 -0.66
C ASP A 321 -11.48 -8.59 0.88
N LYS A 322 -12.21 -7.64 1.46
CA LYS A 322 -12.31 -7.53 2.92
C LYS A 322 -13.03 -8.72 3.57
N GLY A 323 -13.85 -9.44 2.83
CA GLY A 323 -14.42 -10.70 3.30
C GLY A 323 -13.35 -11.80 3.38
N ILE A 324 -12.41 -11.82 2.44
CA ILE A 324 -11.26 -12.75 2.47
C ILE A 324 -10.31 -12.42 3.62
N TYR A 325 -10.07 -11.14 3.90
CA TYR A 325 -9.29 -10.69 5.05
C TYR A 325 -9.72 -11.34 6.37
N TYR A 326 -11.03 -11.52 6.59
CA TYR A 326 -11.56 -12.19 7.80
C TYR A 326 -10.97 -13.60 7.99
N PHE A 327 -10.71 -14.33 6.92
CA PHE A 327 -10.22 -15.69 6.96
C PHE A 327 -8.69 -15.81 7.06
N VAL A 328 -7.93 -14.73 6.96
CA VAL A 328 -6.46 -14.81 6.96
C VAL A 328 -5.89 -15.50 8.22
N PRO A 329 -6.40 -15.27 9.45
CA PRO A 329 -5.99 -16.04 10.61
C PRO A 329 -6.19 -17.54 10.45
N LYS A 330 -7.32 -17.95 9.86
CA LYS A 330 -7.61 -19.38 9.56
C LYS A 330 -6.71 -19.93 8.44
N MET A 331 -6.33 -19.08 7.46
CA MET A 331 -5.36 -19.47 6.43
C MET A 331 -3.98 -19.73 7.01
N ILE A 332 -3.54 -18.92 7.97
CA ILE A 332 -2.26 -19.14 8.68
C ILE A 332 -2.28 -20.51 9.37
N GLN A 333 -3.33 -20.80 10.11
CA GLN A 333 -3.48 -22.09 10.77
C GLN A 333 -3.56 -23.26 9.76
N TYR A 334 -4.33 -23.08 8.69
CA TYR A 334 -4.55 -24.12 7.68
C TYR A 334 -3.30 -24.46 6.87
N TYR A 335 -2.61 -23.44 6.34
CA TYR A 335 -1.46 -23.65 5.46
C TYR A 335 -0.13 -23.81 6.19
N LEU A 336 0.04 -23.14 7.33
CA LEU A 336 1.31 -23.13 8.07
C LEU A 336 1.28 -23.99 9.32
N GLY A 337 0.11 -24.33 9.84
CA GLY A 337 -0.04 -25.01 11.12
C GLY A 337 0.40 -24.14 12.31
N GLU A 338 0.33 -22.84 12.17
CA GLU A 338 0.82 -21.87 13.14
C GLU A 338 -0.31 -20.98 13.68
N GLU A 339 -0.12 -20.43 14.88
CA GLU A 339 -1.00 -19.38 15.40
C GLU A 339 -0.64 -18.03 14.79
N PRO A 340 -1.65 -17.17 14.48
CA PRO A 340 -1.40 -15.84 13.97
C PRO A 340 -0.58 -14.98 14.93
N ILE A 341 0.54 -14.44 14.47
CA ILE A 341 1.37 -13.50 15.25
C ILE A 341 0.73 -12.12 15.29
N LEU A 342 0.22 -11.64 14.13
CA LEU A 342 -0.53 -10.38 14.03
C LEU A 342 -2.02 -10.69 13.95
N HIS A 343 -2.80 -10.02 14.79
CA HIS A 343 -4.24 -10.17 14.82
C HIS A 343 -4.94 -9.20 13.86
N ASN A 344 -6.04 -9.64 13.28
CA ASN A 344 -6.96 -8.74 12.60
C ASN A 344 -7.62 -7.80 13.63
N ALA A 345 -8.04 -6.60 13.22
CA ALA A 345 -9.05 -5.87 13.96
C ALA A 345 -10.29 -6.78 14.13
N PRO A 346 -10.94 -6.81 15.31
CA PRO A 346 -12.12 -7.63 15.52
C PRO A 346 -13.15 -7.39 14.43
N THR A 347 -13.44 -8.44 13.66
CA THR A 347 -14.22 -8.37 12.42
C THR A 347 -15.31 -9.42 12.44
N TYR A 348 -16.49 -9.03 12.00
CA TYR A 348 -17.70 -9.84 11.93
C TYR A 348 -18.21 -9.89 10.49
N LEU A 349 -18.68 -11.05 10.07
CA LEU A 349 -19.29 -11.24 8.76
C LEU A 349 -20.80 -11.35 8.90
N PRO A 350 -21.59 -10.36 8.48
CA PRO A 350 -23.06 -10.45 8.47
C PRO A 350 -23.62 -11.66 7.70
N PHE A 351 -22.77 -12.31 6.92
CA PHE A 351 -23.04 -13.58 6.25
C PHE A 351 -23.38 -14.72 7.23
N TYR A 352 -22.79 -14.72 8.42
CA TYR A 352 -23.08 -15.69 9.48
C TYR A 352 -24.17 -15.13 10.41
N GLU A 353 -25.11 -15.99 10.78
CA GLU A 353 -26.27 -15.59 11.61
C GLU A 353 -25.84 -15.02 12.97
N GLU A 354 -24.84 -15.64 13.62
CA GLU A 354 -24.33 -15.18 14.91
C GLU A 354 -23.66 -13.80 14.79
N ASP A 355 -22.84 -13.60 13.75
CA ASP A 355 -22.18 -12.31 13.49
C ASP A 355 -23.23 -11.24 13.11
N MET A 356 -24.23 -11.58 12.29
CA MET A 356 -25.32 -10.65 11.95
C MET A 356 -26.04 -10.18 13.21
N LYS A 357 -26.34 -11.09 14.14
CA LYS A 357 -26.99 -10.73 15.41
C LYS A 357 -26.12 -9.75 16.19
N TYR A 358 -24.83 -10.06 16.35
CA TYR A 358 -23.90 -9.17 17.04
C TYR A 358 -23.81 -7.79 16.38
N VAL A 359 -23.73 -7.74 15.05
CA VAL A 359 -23.68 -6.49 14.27
C VAL A 359 -24.93 -5.64 14.49
N LEU A 360 -26.10 -6.25 14.49
CA LEU A 360 -27.37 -5.53 14.73
C LEU A 360 -27.46 -4.98 16.16
N GLU A 361 -27.00 -5.73 17.16
CA GLU A 361 -27.01 -5.32 18.57
C GLU A 361 -25.98 -4.22 18.87
N ASN A 362 -24.86 -4.18 18.14
CA ASN A 362 -23.73 -3.28 18.39
C ASN A 362 -23.48 -2.27 17.25
N PHE A 363 -24.44 -2.07 16.36
CA PHE A 363 -24.31 -1.33 15.10
C PHE A 363 -23.60 0.02 15.27
N ASP A 364 -23.93 0.79 16.30
CA ASP A 364 -23.38 2.13 16.55
C ASP A 364 -21.89 2.12 16.99
N LYS A 365 -21.36 0.95 17.37
CA LYS A 365 -19.96 0.78 17.79
C LYS A 365 -19.07 0.24 16.68
N LEU A 366 -19.65 -0.04 15.52
CA LEU A 366 -18.97 -0.74 14.42
C LEU A 366 -18.74 0.18 13.23
N VAL A 367 -17.71 -0.17 12.48
CA VAL A 367 -17.42 0.35 11.13
C VAL A 367 -17.86 -0.69 10.12
N LEU A 368 -18.79 -0.34 9.26
CA LEU A 368 -19.29 -1.19 8.17
C LEU A 368 -18.47 -0.87 6.92
N LYS A 369 -17.99 -1.91 6.22
CA LYS A 369 -17.17 -1.73 5.02
C LYS A 369 -17.70 -2.60 3.89
N ASP A 370 -17.86 -2.02 2.71
CA ASP A 370 -18.11 -2.79 1.49
C ASP A 370 -16.85 -3.59 1.12
N VAL A 371 -17.02 -4.88 0.82
CA VAL A 371 -15.88 -5.80 0.59
C VAL A 371 -15.11 -5.51 -0.68
N ALA A 372 -15.76 -4.90 -1.69
CA ALA A 372 -15.18 -4.62 -3.00
C ALA A 372 -14.55 -3.22 -3.09
N GLU A 373 -14.91 -2.30 -2.21
CA GLU A 373 -14.45 -0.91 -2.25
C GLU A 373 -13.06 -0.75 -1.61
N ALA A 374 -12.28 0.22 -2.11
CA ALA A 374 -10.93 0.52 -1.64
C ALA A 374 -10.77 2.02 -1.37
N GLY A 375 -9.64 2.43 -0.75
CA GLY A 375 -9.30 3.84 -0.56
C GLY A 375 -10.20 4.60 0.42
N GLY A 376 -10.89 3.92 1.33
CA GLY A 376 -11.81 4.53 2.30
C GLY A 376 -13.21 4.82 1.74
N TYR A 377 -13.48 4.47 0.48
CA TYR A 377 -14.83 4.47 -0.06
C TYR A 377 -15.61 3.27 0.50
N GLY A 378 -16.94 3.42 0.64
CA GLY A 378 -17.79 2.36 1.21
C GLY A 378 -17.56 2.08 2.71
N VAL A 379 -16.87 2.97 3.44
CA VAL A 379 -16.68 2.89 4.89
C VAL A 379 -17.72 3.74 5.59
N VAL A 380 -18.51 3.11 6.45
CA VAL A 380 -19.61 3.76 7.18
C VAL A 380 -19.46 3.49 8.68
N PHE A 381 -19.36 4.55 9.47
CA PHE A 381 -19.41 4.43 10.93
C PHE A 381 -20.89 4.37 11.37
N GLY A 382 -21.27 3.31 12.07
CA GLY A 382 -22.66 3.13 12.52
C GLY A 382 -23.16 4.30 13.36
N SER A 383 -22.29 4.88 14.20
CA SER A 383 -22.59 6.05 15.02
C SER A 383 -22.84 7.35 14.24
N SER A 384 -22.43 7.42 12.97
CA SER A 384 -22.58 8.62 12.14
C SER A 384 -23.92 8.69 11.37
N LEU A 385 -24.69 7.61 11.39
CA LEU A 385 -25.94 7.51 10.63
C LEU A 385 -27.11 8.08 11.42
N THR A 386 -28.03 8.74 10.71
CA THR A 386 -29.36 9.06 11.23
C THR A 386 -30.17 7.78 11.43
N ALA A 387 -31.26 7.83 12.22
CA ALA A 387 -32.13 6.68 12.44
C ALA A 387 -32.63 6.05 11.13
N GLN A 388 -33.10 6.87 10.18
CA GLN A 388 -33.55 6.40 8.88
C GLN A 388 -32.45 5.74 8.06
N GLN A 389 -31.25 6.36 7.99
CA GLN A 389 -30.09 5.79 7.29
C GLN A 389 -29.66 4.46 7.90
N LYS A 390 -29.76 4.33 9.23
CA LYS A 390 -29.46 3.07 9.93
C LYS A 390 -30.46 1.98 9.56
N GLU A 391 -31.77 2.29 9.54
CA GLU A 391 -32.79 1.33 9.12
C GLU A 391 -32.56 0.86 7.67
N ASP A 392 -32.30 1.80 6.75
CA ASP A 392 -32.04 1.51 5.35
C ASP A 392 -30.79 0.64 5.19
N PHE A 393 -29.72 0.94 5.95
CA PHE A 393 -28.48 0.16 5.90
C PHE A 393 -28.66 -1.25 6.48
N ILE A 394 -29.40 -1.40 7.57
CA ILE A 394 -29.75 -2.70 8.15
C ILE A 394 -30.57 -3.54 7.17
N ALA A 395 -31.52 -2.93 6.44
CA ALA A 395 -32.26 -3.62 5.39
C ALA A 395 -31.32 -4.11 4.27
N LEU A 396 -30.35 -3.28 3.88
CA LEU A 396 -29.34 -3.63 2.89
C LEU A 396 -28.42 -4.77 3.37
N LEU A 397 -27.95 -4.72 4.62
CA LEU A 397 -27.15 -5.79 5.25
C LEU A 397 -27.87 -7.14 5.21
N LYS A 398 -29.16 -7.16 5.56
CA LYS A 398 -29.97 -8.37 5.54
C LYS A 398 -30.19 -8.93 4.13
N LYS A 399 -30.27 -8.03 3.13
CA LYS A 399 -30.46 -8.39 1.73
C LYS A 399 -29.19 -8.90 1.07
N GLU A 400 -28.04 -8.28 1.39
CA GLU A 400 -26.74 -8.52 0.75
C GLU A 400 -25.65 -8.81 1.80
N PRO A 401 -25.78 -9.84 2.66
CA PRO A 401 -24.93 -10.03 3.84
C PRO A 401 -23.46 -10.33 3.48
N ARG A 402 -23.18 -10.92 2.31
CA ARG A 402 -21.82 -11.18 1.81
C ARG A 402 -21.08 -9.88 1.42
N ARG A 403 -21.82 -8.84 1.07
CA ARG A 403 -21.26 -7.58 0.56
C ARG A 403 -20.54 -6.76 1.61
N PHE A 404 -20.79 -7.01 2.89
CA PHE A 404 -20.27 -6.16 3.96
C PHE A 404 -19.50 -6.97 5.00
N ILE A 405 -18.51 -6.31 5.59
CA ILE A 405 -17.93 -6.69 6.87
C ILE A 405 -18.25 -5.61 7.91
N ALA A 406 -18.26 -6.00 9.17
CA ALA A 406 -18.33 -5.06 10.30
C ALA A 406 -17.08 -5.23 11.17
N GLN A 407 -16.42 -4.14 11.49
CA GLN A 407 -15.23 -4.14 12.35
C GLN A 407 -15.48 -3.28 13.59
N GLU A 408 -14.90 -3.69 14.72
CA GLU A 408 -14.85 -2.81 15.88
C GLU A 408 -13.99 -1.59 15.60
N VAL A 409 -14.42 -0.45 16.13
CA VAL A 409 -13.61 0.77 16.09
C VAL A 409 -12.46 0.58 17.06
N ILE A 410 -11.24 0.39 16.54
CA ILE A 410 -10.04 0.36 17.37
C ILE A 410 -9.80 1.77 17.92
N ASP A 411 -9.55 1.87 19.20
CA ASP A 411 -9.11 3.13 19.82
C ASP A 411 -7.61 3.30 19.52
N PHE A 412 -7.31 4.01 18.43
CA PHE A 412 -5.94 4.19 17.94
C PHE A 412 -5.08 4.94 18.95
N LEU A 413 -3.84 4.50 19.08
CA LEU A 413 -2.80 5.31 19.70
C LEU A 413 -2.61 6.58 18.86
N ASP A 414 -2.71 7.73 19.54
CA ASP A 414 -2.45 9.01 18.90
C ASP A 414 -0.96 9.19 18.63
N ILE A 415 -0.64 9.79 17.49
CA ILE A 415 0.71 10.25 17.19
C ILE A 415 0.71 11.77 17.04
N ASP A 416 1.82 12.39 17.43
CA ASP A 416 1.95 13.84 17.31
C ASP A 416 2.20 14.26 15.88
N ILE A 417 1.54 15.32 15.42
CA ILE A 417 1.84 16.06 14.18
C ILE A 417 2.19 17.50 14.49
N LEU A 418 2.93 18.13 13.58
CA LEU A 418 3.22 19.56 13.66
C LEU A 418 2.14 20.36 12.90
N GLU A 419 1.47 21.28 13.61
CA GLU A 419 0.54 22.23 13.00
C GLU A 419 0.91 23.65 13.44
N GLY A 420 1.54 24.40 12.54
CA GLY A 420 2.19 25.65 12.86
C GLY A 420 3.38 25.45 13.82
N SER A 421 3.32 25.99 15.03
CA SER A 421 4.33 25.80 16.09
C SER A 421 3.90 24.82 17.19
N GLU A 422 2.75 24.20 17.06
CA GLU A 422 2.18 23.31 18.07
C GLU A 422 2.21 21.85 17.61
N THR A 423 2.33 20.95 18.57
CA THR A 423 2.16 19.52 18.32
C THR A 423 0.76 19.09 18.73
N LEU A 424 0.06 18.42 17.82
CA LEU A 424 -1.31 17.97 18.03
C LEU A 424 -1.42 16.46 17.84
N PRO A 425 -2.18 15.77 18.70
CA PRO A 425 -2.42 14.34 18.55
C PRO A 425 -3.35 14.05 17.36
N ARG A 426 -3.03 13.02 16.57
CA ARG A 426 -3.84 12.57 15.43
C ARG A 426 -3.84 11.06 15.34
N LYS A 427 -4.92 10.52 14.79
CA LYS A 427 -5.02 9.10 14.43
C LYS A 427 -4.13 8.80 13.24
N ALA A 428 -3.43 7.66 13.30
CA ALA A 428 -2.53 7.24 12.23
C ALA A 428 -2.53 5.73 12.05
N ASP A 429 -2.19 5.33 10.83
CA ASP A 429 -1.87 3.94 10.48
C ASP A 429 -0.44 3.80 9.96
N LEU A 430 -0.05 2.57 9.71
CA LEU A 430 1.21 2.20 9.08
C LEU A 430 0.93 1.25 7.92
N ARG A 431 1.23 1.64 6.70
CA ARG A 431 1.33 0.69 5.59
C ARG A 431 2.72 0.09 5.58
N ALA A 432 2.81 -1.15 6.00
CA ALA A 432 4.02 -1.96 5.90
C ALA A 432 4.09 -2.66 4.54
N PHE A 433 5.31 -2.79 3.98
CA PHE A 433 5.50 -3.46 2.70
C PHE A 433 6.29 -4.75 2.87
N VAL A 434 5.77 -5.81 2.26
CA VAL A 434 6.45 -7.10 2.16
C VAL A 434 6.62 -7.44 0.68
N LEU A 435 7.86 -7.79 0.33
CA LEU A 435 8.20 -8.21 -1.03
C LEU A 435 8.54 -9.70 -1.02
N MET A 436 8.24 -10.39 -2.10
CA MET A 436 8.48 -11.83 -2.20
C MET A 436 9.52 -12.11 -3.28
N ALA A 437 10.63 -12.73 -2.89
CA ALA A 437 11.65 -13.24 -3.78
C ALA A 437 11.89 -14.73 -3.49
N ASP A 438 13.08 -15.12 -3.08
CA ASP A 438 13.40 -16.45 -2.53
C ASP A 438 12.81 -16.70 -1.14
N GLY A 439 12.04 -15.73 -0.62
CA GLY A 439 11.32 -15.71 0.63
C GLY A 439 10.76 -14.32 0.88
N PRO A 440 9.96 -14.14 1.95
CA PRO A 440 9.39 -12.84 2.28
C PRO A 440 10.44 -11.86 2.82
N LEU A 441 10.50 -10.68 2.23
CA LEU A 441 11.40 -9.58 2.54
C LEU A 441 10.58 -8.40 3.05
N VAL A 442 10.68 -8.07 4.33
CA VAL A 442 9.97 -6.92 4.89
C VAL A 442 10.85 -5.67 4.77
N TRP A 443 10.27 -4.60 4.26
CA TRP A 443 10.93 -3.31 4.25
C TRP A 443 10.92 -2.69 5.66
N ARG A 444 12.10 -2.50 6.26
CA ARG A 444 12.25 -1.94 7.61
C ARG A 444 12.02 -0.42 7.62
N SER A 445 10.86 -0.03 7.23
CA SER A 445 10.24 1.28 7.25
C SER A 445 8.75 1.11 6.92
N GLY A 446 8.08 2.15 6.48
CA GLY A 446 6.70 2.10 6.03
C GLY A 446 6.16 3.48 5.73
N LEU A 447 4.95 3.52 5.19
CA LEU A 447 4.21 4.76 5.02
C LEU A 447 3.30 4.95 6.24
N THR A 448 3.67 5.83 7.16
CA THR A 448 2.74 6.29 8.20
C THR A 448 1.84 7.36 7.61
N ARG A 449 0.51 7.12 7.64
CA ARG A 449 -0.51 8.10 7.24
C ARG A 449 -1.22 8.62 8.47
N PHE A 450 -1.64 9.87 8.45
CA PHE A 450 -2.39 10.44 9.56
C PHE A 450 -3.60 11.23 9.08
N SER A 451 -4.65 11.26 9.91
CA SER A 451 -5.81 12.10 9.67
C SER A 451 -5.51 13.55 10.02
N ARG A 452 -5.91 14.50 9.18
CA ARG A 452 -5.87 15.93 9.53
C ARG A 452 -7.08 16.36 10.37
N ASN A 453 -8.16 15.60 10.31
CA ASN A 453 -9.32 15.82 11.17
C ASN A 453 -9.15 15.06 12.49
N PRO A 454 -9.15 15.72 13.65
CA PRO A 454 -8.98 15.08 14.96
C PRO A 454 -10.04 14.03 15.27
N ASP A 455 -11.25 14.20 14.74
CA ASP A 455 -12.39 13.32 15.01
C ASP A 455 -12.52 12.18 13.98
N SER A 456 -11.63 12.11 12.99
CA SER A 456 -11.71 11.11 11.94
C SER A 456 -10.72 9.97 12.15
N PHE A 457 -11.23 8.74 12.11
CA PHE A 457 -10.43 7.52 12.04
C PHE A 457 -10.00 7.17 10.61
N ILE A 458 -10.44 7.93 9.60
CA ILE A 458 -10.05 7.71 8.21
C ILE A 458 -8.75 8.47 7.95
N VAL A 459 -7.67 7.74 7.73
CA VAL A 459 -6.32 8.28 7.55
C VAL A 459 -5.86 8.28 6.08
N ASN A 460 -6.71 7.84 5.16
CA ASN A 460 -6.35 7.68 3.75
C ASN A 460 -6.04 9.01 3.06
N SER A 461 -5.01 8.99 2.19
CA SER A 461 -4.62 10.14 1.37
C SER A 461 -5.74 10.66 0.48
N SER A 462 -6.65 9.78 0.01
CA SER A 462 -7.85 10.15 -0.76
C SER A 462 -8.84 11.03 0.01
N GLN A 463 -8.79 11.03 1.33
CA GLN A 463 -9.64 11.82 2.24
C GLN A 463 -8.91 13.08 2.77
N GLY A 464 -7.75 13.43 2.21
CA GLY A 464 -7.01 14.63 2.58
C GLY A 464 -6.07 14.47 3.79
N GLY A 465 -5.75 13.23 4.18
CA GLY A 465 -4.73 12.94 5.19
C GLY A 465 -3.33 13.39 4.77
N GLY A 466 -2.38 13.34 5.71
CA GLY A 466 -0.96 13.58 5.47
C GLY A 466 -0.14 12.30 5.70
N PHE A 467 1.18 12.43 5.52
CA PHE A 467 2.09 11.32 5.78
C PHE A 467 3.32 11.75 6.58
N LYS A 468 3.95 10.79 7.22
CA LYS A 468 5.17 10.90 7.99
C LYS A 468 6.20 9.89 7.54
N ASP A 469 7.45 10.19 7.83
CA ASP A 469 8.49 9.17 7.77
C ASP A 469 8.37 8.18 8.94
N THR A 470 8.64 6.91 8.67
CA THR A 470 8.66 5.85 9.69
C THR A 470 10.11 5.48 10.00
N TRP A 471 10.57 5.83 11.19
CA TRP A 471 11.91 5.54 11.67
C TRP A 471 11.93 4.24 12.46
N VAL A 472 12.55 3.23 11.91
CA VAL A 472 12.84 1.99 12.63
C VAL A 472 14.24 2.10 13.17
N LEU A 473 14.40 1.95 14.49
CA LEU A 473 15.70 2.01 15.13
C LEU A 473 16.51 0.75 14.83
N SER A 474 17.80 0.91 14.55
CA SER A 474 18.68 -0.23 14.20
C SER A 474 19.40 -0.85 15.41
N GLN A 475 19.28 -0.23 16.57
CA GLN A 475 19.86 -0.71 17.84
C GLN A 475 18.88 -0.48 18.99
#